data_2cd47d4b9a4bce73535b0edfd83f1fb4
#
_entry.id   2cd47d4b9a4bce73535b0edfd83f1fb4
#
_cell.length_a   1.000
_cell.length_b   1.000
_cell.length_c   1.000
_cell.angle_alpha   90.00
_cell.angle_beta   90.00
_cell.angle_gamma   90.00
#
_symmetry.space_group_name_H-M   'P 1'
#
loop_
_entity.id
_entity.type
_entity.pdbx_description
1 polymer ?
#
loop_
_entity_poly.entity_id
_entity_poly.type
_entity_poly.pdbx_seq_one_letter_code
_entity_poly.pdbx_strand_id
1 'polypeptide(L)'
;MLFRSIDEVRAENGSLKLMNNLVWEYDALPHALIAGGTGGGKTYFLLTLIEALLHTNAVLYILDPKNGDLADLGTVMGNVYHTKEEMIDSVNAFYEGMVQRSEEMKQHPNYKTGENYAYLGLPPCFLIFDEYVAFFEMLGTKESVSLLSQLKKIVMLGRQAGYFLIVACQRPDAKYFSDGIRDNFNFRVGLGRISELGYGMLFGSDVKKQFFQKRIKGRGYCDMGTSVISEFYTPLVPKGHDFLQTIGRLAQERQVMPEQQGKEDVIE
;
A
#
# COMPACT_ATOMS: atom_id res chain seq x y z
N MET A 1 9.99 -21.29 -12.42
CA MET A 1 9.02 -20.28 -12.91
C MET A 1 9.04 -19.11 -11.94
N LEU A 2 9.26 -17.88 -12.42
CA LEU A 2 9.30 -16.67 -11.56
C LEU A 2 7.90 -16.11 -11.27
N PHE A 3 6.91 -16.52 -12.06
CA PHE A 3 5.53 -16.03 -11.98
C PHE A 3 4.73 -16.77 -10.92
N ARG A 4 3.86 -16.03 -10.22
CA ARG A 4 2.80 -16.57 -9.40
C ARG A 4 1.45 -16.15 -9.98
N SER A 5 0.46 -17.03 -9.87
CA SER A 5 -0.94 -16.63 -10.00
C SER A 5 -1.35 -15.79 -8.79
N ILE A 6 -2.40 -14.97 -8.94
CA ILE A 6 -3.01 -14.25 -7.82
C ILE A 6 -3.42 -15.20 -6.70
N ASP A 7 -3.90 -16.41 -7.04
CA ASP A 7 -4.29 -17.44 -6.08
C ASP A 7 -3.12 -17.97 -5.24
N GLU A 8 -1.88 -17.73 -5.66
CA GLU A 8 -0.65 -18.14 -4.96
C GLU A 8 -0.03 -17.00 -4.14
N VAL A 9 -0.57 -15.79 -4.22
CA VAL A 9 -0.13 -14.68 -3.37
C VAL A 9 -0.53 -15.00 -1.94
N ARG A 10 0.45 -15.14 -1.07
CA ARG A 10 0.23 -15.38 0.35
C ARG A 10 0.44 -14.09 1.10
N ALA A 11 -0.61 -13.65 1.77
CA ALA A 11 -0.58 -12.59 2.75
C ALA A 11 -0.48 -13.23 4.13
N GLU A 12 0.64 -13.03 4.77
CA GLU A 12 0.89 -13.42 6.15
C GLU A 12 1.03 -12.14 6.97
N ASN A 13 0.82 -12.21 8.27
CA ASN A 13 0.98 -11.05 9.12
C ASN A 13 2.42 -10.50 8.96
N GLY A 14 2.52 -9.23 8.56
CA GLY A 14 3.81 -8.56 8.34
C GLY A 14 4.42 -8.71 6.94
N SER A 15 3.87 -9.57 6.04
CA SER A 15 4.47 -9.80 4.73
C SER A 15 3.50 -10.18 3.61
N LEU A 16 3.92 -9.90 2.37
CA LEU A 16 3.23 -10.31 1.14
C LEU A 16 4.22 -11.02 0.19
N LYS A 17 3.97 -12.29 -0.13
CA LYS A 17 4.76 -13.04 -1.09
C LYS A 17 4.23 -12.82 -2.50
N LEU A 18 4.88 -11.95 -3.26
CA LEU A 18 4.44 -11.51 -4.59
C LEU A 18 5.01 -12.32 -5.75
N MET A 19 6.23 -12.85 -5.60
CA MET A 19 6.90 -13.73 -6.56
C MET A 19 7.56 -14.88 -5.80
N ASN A 20 8.05 -15.91 -6.49
CA ASN A 20 8.73 -17.04 -5.85
C ASN A 20 9.92 -16.63 -4.99
N ASN A 21 10.65 -15.62 -5.43
CA ASN A 21 11.85 -15.07 -4.79
C ASN A 21 11.68 -13.64 -4.28
N LEU A 22 10.42 -13.17 -4.12
CA LEU A 22 10.15 -11.81 -3.72
C LEU A 22 9.01 -11.76 -2.71
N VAL A 23 9.38 -11.38 -1.49
CA VAL A 23 8.47 -11.17 -0.37
C VAL A 23 8.60 -9.71 0.07
N TRP A 24 7.50 -8.99 0.15
CA TRP A 24 7.48 -7.66 0.75
C TRP A 24 7.14 -7.78 2.22
N GLU A 25 8.15 -7.61 3.05
CA GLU A 25 8.03 -7.60 4.52
C GLU A 25 7.68 -6.19 4.97
N TYR A 26 6.40 -5.83 4.91
CA TYR A 26 5.95 -4.46 5.17
C TYR A 26 6.17 -4.01 6.62
N ASP A 27 6.29 -4.92 7.58
CA ASP A 27 6.62 -4.60 8.97
C ASP A 27 8.07 -4.13 9.14
N ALA A 28 8.98 -4.68 8.35
CA ALA A 28 10.39 -4.30 8.37
C ALA A 28 10.70 -3.19 7.35
N LEU A 29 10.12 -3.29 6.16
CA LEU A 29 10.36 -2.44 4.99
C LEU A 29 9.03 -1.77 4.57
N PRO A 30 8.58 -0.76 5.34
CA PRO A 30 7.26 -0.16 5.18
C PRO A 30 7.12 0.62 3.89
N HIS A 31 5.86 0.87 3.55
CA HIS A 31 5.38 1.73 2.48
C HIS A 31 5.77 1.26 1.07
N ALA A 32 4.83 1.39 0.16
CA ALA A 32 5.03 1.08 -1.25
C ALA A 32 4.77 2.29 -2.16
N LEU A 33 5.66 2.49 -3.12
CA LEU A 33 5.51 3.48 -4.19
C LEU A 33 5.47 2.74 -5.54
N ILE A 34 4.34 2.84 -6.24
CA ILE A 34 4.08 2.13 -7.47
C ILE A 34 3.93 3.14 -8.61
N ALA A 35 4.87 3.11 -9.54
CA ALA A 35 4.87 3.98 -10.72
C ALA A 35 4.57 3.18 -11.99
N GLY A 36 3.93 3.83 -12.96
CA GLY A 36 3.73 3.22 -14.28
C GLY A 36 2.71 3.96 -15.12
N GLY A 37 2.99 4.09 -16.40
CA GLY A 37 2.10 4.72 -17.36
C GLY A 37 0.79 3.96 -17.57
N THR A 38 -0.13 4.59 -18.30
CA THR A 38 -1.41 3.98 -18.68
C THR A 38 -1.18 2.62 -19.36
N GLY A 39 -1.94 1.61 -18.93
CA GLY A 39 -1.81 0.25 -19.44
C GLY A 39 -0.62 -0.55 -18.89
N GLY A 40 0.20 0.02 -18.00
CA GLY A 40 1.33 -0.66 -17.35
C GLY A 40 0.94 -1.77 -16.38
N GLY A 41 -0.30 -1.80 -15.91
CA GLY A 41 -0.82 -2.83 -14.99
C GLY A 41 -0.91 -2.39 -13.52
N LYS A 42 -0.76 -1.08 -13.21
CA LYS A 42 -0.83 -0.54 -11.85
C LYS A 42 -2.13 -0.92 -11.12
N THR A 43 -3.27 -0.58 -11.70
CA THR A 43 -4.59 -0.81 -11.07
C THR A 43 -4.80 -2.29 -10.77
N TYR A 44 -4.47 -3.18 -11.71
CA TYR A 44 -4.53 -4.63 -11.47
C TYR A 44 -3.59 -5.07 -10.35
N PHE A 45 -2.43 -4.46 -10.23
CA PHE A 45 -1.50 -4.76 -9.14
C PHE A 45 -2.03 -4.25 -7.80
N LEU A 46 -2.61 -3.05 -7.76
CA LEU A 46 -3.27 -2.53 -6.54
C LEU A 46 -4.43 -3.43 -6.11
N LEU A 47 -5.30 -3.84 -7.03
CA LEU A 47 -6.39 -4.78 -6.75
C LEU A 47 -5.86 -6.12 -6.21
N THR A 48 -4.75 -6.63 -6.76
CA THR A 48 -4.08 -7.84 -6.24
C THR A 48 -3.58 -7.65 -4.81
N LEU A 49 -3.00 -6.48 -4.49
CA LEU A 49 -2.55 -6.17 -3.13
C LEU A 49 -3.73 -6.07 -2.16
N ILE A 50 -4.82 -5.42 -2.57
CA ILE A 50 -6.05 -5.30 -1.78
C ILE A 50 -6.63 -6.69 -1.47
N GLU A 51 -6.79 -7.53 -2.50
CA GLU A 51 -7.29 -8.90 -2.33
C GLU A 51 -6.39 -9.71 -1.39
N ALA A 52 -5.06 -9.64 -1.56
CA ALA A 52 -4.11 -10.33 -0.70
C ALA A 52 -4.17 -9.84 0.76
N LEU A 53 -4.25 -8.54 0.99
CA LEU A 53 -4.35 -7.95 2.33
C LEU A 53 -5.67 -8.30 3.02
N LEU A 54 -6.75 -8.50 2.27
CA LEU A 54 -8.02 -8.97 2.82
C LEU A 54 -7.98 -10.41 3.36
N HIS A 55 -6.97 -11.20 3.04
CA HIS A 55 -6.72 -12.50 3.69
C HIS A 55 -6.04 -12.38 5.06
N THR A 56 -5.68 -11.18 5.50
CA THR A 56 -5.15 -10.88 6.83
C THR A 56 -6.16 -10.07 7.64
N ASN A 57 -5.81 -9.66 8.86
CA ASN A 57 -6.61 -8.74 9.66
C ASN A 57 -6.40 -7.25 9.30
N ALA A 58 -5.74 -6.94 8.18
CA ALA A 58 -5.42 -5.58 7.78
C ALA A 58 -6.67 -4.69 7.60
N VAL A 59 -6.63 -3.47 8.07
CA VAL A 59 -7.66 -2.45 7.83
C VAL A 59 -7.26 -1.63 6.60
N LEU A 60 -8.14 -1.52 5.62
CA LEU A 60 -7.86 -0.87 4.35
C LEU A 60 -8.66 0.41 4.19
N TYR A 61 -7.99 1.47 3.74
CA TYR A 61 -8.56 2.74 3.29
C TYR A 61 -8.12 2.94 1.84
N ILE A 62 -9.07 3.11 0.93
CA ILE A 62 -8.81 3.16 -0.52
C ILE A 62 -9.24 4.52 -1.05
N LEU A 63 -8.33 5.22 -1.70
CA LEU A 63 -8.56 6.55 -2.27
C LEU A 63 -8.32 6.51 -3.78
N ASP A 64 -9.36 6.84 -4.55
CA ASP A 64 -9.30 6.89 -6.02
C ASP A 64 -9.81 8.23 -6.56
N PRO A 65 -8.91 9.24 -6.71
CA PRO A 65 -9.30 10.58 -7.16
C PRO A 65 -9.82 10.64 -8.59
N LYS A 66 -9.67 9.56 -9.36
CA LYS A 66 -10.15 9.47 -10.73
C LYS A 66 -11.52 8.81 -10.85
N ASN A 67 -12.07 8.33 -9.72
CA ASN A 67 -13.33 7.57 -9.69
C ASN A 67 -13.31 6.41 -10.72
N GLY A 68 -12.22 5.64 -10.70
CA GLY A 68 -11.98 4.51 -11.61
C GLY A 68 -12.25 3.15 -10.96
N ASP A 69 -11.51 2.14 -11.38
CA ASP A 69 -11.72 0.74 -10.97
C ASP A 69 -11.62 0.52 -9.45
N LEU A 70 -10.81 1.32 -8.72
CA LEU A 70 -10.72 1.19 -7.27
C LEU A 70 -11.94 1.80 -6.56
N ALA A 71 -12.52 2.85 -7.10
CA ALA A 71 -13.73 3.45 -6.54
C ALA A 71 -14.94 2.50 -6.61
N ASP A 72 -15.01 1.61 -7.62
CA ASP A 72 -16.04 0.60 -7.73
C ASP A 72 -16.10 -0.34 -6.51
N LEU A 73 -14.98 -0.53 -5.81
CA LEU A 73 -14.93 -1.32 -4.57
C LEU A 73 -15.82 -0.76 -3.47
N GLY A 74 -16.17 0.53 -3.51
CA GLY A 74 -17.12 1.16 -2.59
C GLY A 74 -18.52 0.53 -2.62
N THR A 75 -18.86 -0.22 -3.66
CA THR A 75 -20.13 -0.96 -3.75
C THR A 75 -20.14 -2.26 -2.93
N VAL A 76 -18.96 -2.77 -2.56
CA VAL A 76 -18.80 -4.09 -1.91
C VAL A 76 -18.03 -4.04 -0.59
N MET A 77 -17.33 -2.95 -0.28
CA MET A 77 -16.61 -2.76 0.98
C MET A 77 -16.63 -1.30 1.44
N GLY A 78 -16.44 -1.08 2.73
CA GLY A 78 -16.30 0.26 3.31
C GLY A 78 -14.91 0.87 3.11
N ASN A 79 -14.75 2.13 3.54
CA ASN A 79 -13.49 2.90 3.50
C ASN A 79 -12.92 3.07 2.08
N VAL A 80 -13.78 3.26 1.10
CA VAL A 80 -13.43 3.55 -0.30
C VAL A 80 -13.98 4.92 -0.65
N TYR A 81 -13.11 5.83 -1.06
CA TYR A 81 -13.42 7.24 -1.22
C TYR A 81 -12.89 7.77 -2.56
N HIS A 82 -13.66 8.63 -3.23
CA HIS A 82 -13.30 9.22 -4.51
C HIS A 82 -13.60 10.72 -4.61
N THR A 83 -14.42 11.27 -3.71
CA THR A 83 -14.64 12.71 -3.67
C THR A 83 -13.50 13.43 -2.92
N LYS A 84 -13.26 14.68 -3.25
CA LYS A 84 -12.19 15.48 -2.64
C LYS A 84 -12.34 15.51 -1.11
N GLU A 85 -13.52 15.83 -0.64
CA GLU A 85 -13.83 16.00 0.79
C GLU A 85 -13.64 14.69 1.56
N GLU A 86 -14.21 13.60 1.07
CA GLU A 86 -14.06 12.28 1.71
C GLU A 86 -12.60 11.83 1.77
N MET A 87 -11.82 12.08 0.72
CA MET A 87 -10.40 11.74 0.70
C MET A 87 -9.59 12.58 1.69
N ILE A 88 -9.90 13.88 1.81
CA ILE A 88 -9.29 14.76 2.84
C ILE A 88 -9.58 14.22 4.24
N ASP A 89 -10.85 13.94 4.52
CA ASP A 89 -11.28 13.41 5.82
C ASP A 89 -10.65 12.05 6.12
N SER A 90 -10.54 11.19 5.12
CA SER A 90 -9.88 9.88 5.25
C SER A 90 -8.39 10.01 5.58
N VAL A 91 -7.64 10.92 4.92
CA VAL A 91 -6.22 11.16 5.23
C VAL A 91 -6.06 11.71 6.64
N ASN A 92 -6.91 12.67 7.04
CA ASN A 92 -6.90 13.23 8.40
C ASN A 92 -7.17 12.13 9.45
N ALA A 93 -8.24 11.36 9.28
CA ALA A 93 -8.61 10.28 10.20
C ALA A 93 -7.52 9.19 10.29
N PHE A 94 -6.89 8.84 9.15
CA PHE A 94 -5.80 7.88 9.13
C PHE A 94 -4.56 8.38 9.89
N TYR A 95 -4.21 9.65 9.73
CA TYR A 95 -3.11 10.27 10.47
C TYR A 95 -3.41 10.35 11.97
N GLU A 96 -4.59 10.82 12.35
CA GLU A 96 -5.03 10.92 13.76
C GLU A 96 -5.07 9.55 14.43
N GLY A 97 -5.59 8.53 13.72
CA GLY A 97 -5.59 7.15 14.20
C GLY A 97 -4.19 6.59 14.43
N MET A 98 -3.22 6.92 13.57
CA MET A 98 -1.82 6.56 13.77
C MET A 98 -1.25 7.20 15.05
N VAL A 99 -1.50 8.48 15.25
CA VAL A 99 -1.00 9.22 16.44
C VAL A 99 -1.62 8.65 17.69
N GLN A 100 -2.94 8.51 17.73
CA GLN A 100 -3.68 7.95 18.86
C GLN A 100 -3.17 6.53 19.20
N ARG A 101 -3.06 5.64 18.21
CA ARG A 101 -2.55 4.28 18.42
C ARG A 101 -1.12 4.30 19.01
N SER A 102 -0.26 5.18 18.52
CA SER A 102 1.12 5.30 19.04
C SER A 102 1.15 5.67 20.54
N GLU A 103 0.19 6.48 21.00
CA GLU A 103 0.05 6.85 22.40
C GLU A 103 -0.56 5.71 23.23
N GLU A 104 -1.62 5.09 22.74
CA GLU A 104 -2.30 3.96 23.39
C GLU A 104 -1.38 2.75 23.56
N MET A 105 -0.56 2.43 22.55
CA MET A 105 0.43 1.35 22.63
C MET A 105 1.38 1.53 23.80
N LYS A 106 1.86 2.77 24.06
CA LYS A 106 2.78 3.07 25.18
C LYS A 106 2.13 2.89 26.55
N GLN A 107 0.81 2.99 26.61
CA GLN A 107 0.03 2.82 27.85
C GLN A 107 -0.43 1.35 28.03
N HIS A 108 -0.26 0.51 27.02
CA HIS A 108 -0.70 -0.88 27.07
C HIS A 108 0.13 -1.69 28.09
N PRO A 109 -0.52 -2.50 28.98
CA PRO A 109 0.20 -3.27 30.01
C PRO A 109 1.31 -4.17 29.48
N ASN A 110 1.14 -4.71 28.28
CA ASN A 110 2.10 -5.59 27.60
C ASN A 110 3.06 -4.82 26.69
N TYR A 111 3.09 -3.48 26.74
CA TYR A 111 4.01 -2.70 25.92
C TYR A 111 5.46 -3.07 26.21
N LYS A 112 6.24 -3.23 25.14
CA LYS A 112 7.67 -3.50 25.23
C LYS A 112 8.43 -2.61 24.26
N THR A 113 9.42 -1.90 24.79
CA THR A 113 10.29 -1.03 23.98
C THR A 113 11.03 -1.85 22.93
N GLY A 114 10.97 -1.39 21.67
CA GLY A 114 11.58 -2.05 20.52
C GLY A 114 10.61 -2.93 19.74
N GLU A 115 9.46 -3.30 20.29
CA GLU A 115 8.41 -4.05 19.59
C GLU A 115 7.45 -3.09 18.88
N ASN A 116 6.81 -3.58 17.81
CA ASN A 116 5.83 -2.83 17.02
C ASN A 116 4.38 -3.24 17.36
N TYR A 117 3.42 -2.70 16.62
CA TYR A 117 1.99 -2.94 16.78
C TYR A 117 1.61 -4.43 16.75
N ALA A 118 2.32 -5.25 15.96
CA ALA A 118 2.03 -6.68 15.81
C ALA A 118 2.30 -7.46 17.10
N TYR A 119 3.28 -7.04 17.91
CA TYR A 119 3.53 -7.62 19.23
C TYR A 119 2.34 -7.48 20.18
N LEU A 120 1.54 -6.46 20.01
CA LEU A 120 0.30 -6.24 20.78
C LEU A 120 -0.94 -6.83 20.11
N GLY A 121 -0.78 -7.59 19.02
CA GLY A 121 -1.88 -8.20 18.28
C GLY A 121 -2.75 -7.20 17.50
N LEU A 122 -2.28 -5.96 17.32
CA LEU A 122 -3.02 -4.93 16.62
C LEU A 122 -2.97 -5.16 15.10
N PRO A 123 -4.04 -4.85 14.36
CA PRO A 123 -4.06 -5.01 12.92
C PRO A 123 -3.23 -3.93 12.20
N PRO A 124 -2.55 -4.27 11.08
CA PRO A 124 -1.98 -3.27 10.20
C PRO A 124 -3.07 -2.46 9.50
N CYS A 125 -2.83 -1.15 9.32
CA CYS A 125 -3.71 -0.24 8.59
C CYS A 125 -3.01 0.23 7.33
N PHE A 126 -3.68 0.12 6.18
CA PHE A 126 -3.14 0.57 4.90
C PHE A 126 -3.99 1.68 4.30
N LEU A 127 -3.36 2.79 3.94
CA LEU A 127 -3.92 3.81 3.08
C LEU A 127 -3.40 3.56 1.65
N ILE A 128 -4.30 3.14 0.77
CA ILE A 128 -4.00 2.77 -0.62
C ILE A 128 -4.50 3.89 -1.50
N PHE A 129 -3.59 4.50 -2.25
CA PHE A 129 -3.87 5.71 -3.02
C PHE A 129 -3.56 5.48 -4.50
N ASP A 130 -4.59 5.36 -5.36
CA ASP A 130 -4.36 5.37 -6.81
C ASP A 130 -4.25 6.81 -7.31
N GLU A 131 -3.15 7.12 -7.99
CA GLU A 131 -2.84 8.43 -8.57
C GLU A 131 -2.87 9.59 -7.56
N TYR A 132 -2.04 9.52 -6.53
CA TYR A 132 -1.94 10.57 -5.50
C TYR A 132 -1.67 11.98 -6.10
N VAL A 133 -1.01 12.06 -7.25
CA VAL A 133 -0.75 13.34 -7.94
C VAL A 133 -2.07 14.02 -8.33
N ALA A 134 -3.01 13.25 -8.89
CA ALA A 134 -4.32 13.78 -9.27
C ALA A 134 -5.09 14.34 -8.05
N PHE A 135 -5.00 13.67 -6.90
CA PHE A 135 -5.60 14.18 -5.67
C PHE A 135 -5.01 15.54 -5.26
N PHE A 136 -3.67 15.64 -5.23
CA PHE A 136 -3.03 16.91 -4.88
C PHE A 136 -3.34 18.06 -5.84
N GLU A 137 -3.62 17.76 -7.09
CA GLU A 137 -4.07 18.76 -8.08
C GLU A 137 -5.51 19.24 -7.85
N MET A 138 -6.33 18.47 -7.14
CA MET A 138 -7.69 18.89 -6.74
C MET A 138 -7.68 19.84 -5.54
N LEU A 139 -6.56 19.91 -4.81
CA LEU A 139 -6.45 20.65 -3.55
C LEU A 139 -6.04 22.11 -3.74
N GLY A 140 -6.53 22.98 -2.85
CA GLY A 140 -5.96 24.30 -2.66
C GLY A 140 -4.58 24.26 -2.00
N THR A 141 -3.82 25.34 -2.09
CA THR A 141 -2.43 25.38 -1.57
C THR A 141 -2.35 25.02 -0.08
N LYS A 142 -3.24 25.55 0.75
CA LYS A 142 -3.24 25.29 2.21
C LYS A 142 -3.57 23.83 2.51
N GLU A 143 -4.59 23.28 1.87
CA GLU A 143 -4.99 21.86 2.01
C GLU A 143 -3.84 20.96 1.61
N SER A 144 -3.23 21.22 0.45
CA SER A 144 -2.11 20.45 -0.08
C SER A 144 -0.92 20.41 0.89
N VAL A 145 -0.53 21.56 1.46
CA VAL A 145 0.58 21.64 2.43
C VAL A 145 0.27 20.84 3.70
N SER A 146 -0.95 20.98 4.25
CA SER A 146 -1.37 20.27 5.46
C SER A 146 -1.35 18.77 5.26
N LEU A 147 -2.04 18.29 4.22
CA LEU A 147 -2.17 16.85 3.95
C LEU A 147 -0.83 16.21 3.56
N LEU A 148 -0.01 16.91 2.78
CA LEU A 148 1.34 16.43 2.47
C LEU A 148 2.20 16.29 3.72
N SER A 149 2.08 17.23 4.68
CA SER A 149 2.77 17.14 5.98
C SER A 149 2.33 15.91 6.76
N GLN A 150 1.03 15.59 6.77
CA GLN A 150 0.52 14.40 7.44
C GLN A 150 1.01 13.11 6.76
N LEU A 151 0.93 13.01 5.44
CA LEU A 151 1.43 11.85 4.71
C LEU A 151 2.94 11.63 4.95
N LYS A 152 3.72 12.70 4.98
CA LYS A 152 5.15 12.62 5.33
C LYS A 152 5.38 12.08 6.74
N LYS A 153 4.58 12.51 7.72
CA LYS A 153 4.66 11.99 9.10
C LYS A 153 4.27 10.51 9.17
N ILE A 154 3.24 10.08 8.42
CA ILE A 154 2.87 8.67 8.33
C ILE A 154 4.04 7.85 7.76
N VAL A 155 4.69 8.31 6.69
CA VAL A 155 5.86 7.64 6.10
C VAL A 155 7.02 7.52 7.09
N MET A 156 7.24 8.54 7.92
CA MET A 156 8.35 8.56 8.88
C MET A 156 8.06 7.78 10.17
N LEU A 157 6.81 7.72 10.63
CA LEU A 157 6.44 7.26 11.96
C LEU A 157 5.50 6.06 11.98
N GLY A 158 4.83 5.77 10.86
CA GLY A 158 3.72 4.80 10.77
C GLY A 158 4.12 3.36 11.07
N ARG A 159 5.35 2.96 10.73
CA ARG A 159 5.81 1.58 10.88
C ARG A 159 5.57 1.01 12.29
N GLN A 160 5.94 1.76 13.32
CA GLN A 160 5.82 1.32 14.71
C GLN A 160 4.36 1.09 15.11
N ALA A 161 3.46 1.96 14.65
CA ALA A 161 2.03 1.90 14.93
C ALA A 161 1.25 0.98 13.96
N GLY A 162 1.89 0.43 12.92
CA GLY A 162 1.25 -0.40 11.91
C GLY A 162 0.43 0.39 10.89
N TYR A 163 0.84 1.62 10.56
CA TYR A 163 0.18 2.46 9.56
C TYR A 163 1.06 2.60 8.33
N PHE A 164 0.57 2.09 7.21
CA PHE A 164 1.34 1.95 5.97
C PHE A 164 0.69 2.68 4.81
N LEU A 165 1.51 3.25 3.91
CA LEU A 165 1.06 3.83 2.66
C LEU A 165 1.39 2.89 1.49
N ILE A 166 0.42 2.69 0.61
CA ILE A 166 0.62 2.15 -0.74
C ILE A 166 0.17 3.24 -1.70
N VAL A 167 1.10 3.97 -2.29
CA VAL A 167 0.77 5.09 -3.18
C VAL A 167 1.15 4.76 -4.61
N ALA A 168 0.26 5.09 -5.54
CA ALA A 168 0.49 4.88 -6.95
C ALA A 168 0.43 6.20 -7.74
N CYS A 169 1.14 6.24 -8.87
CA CYS A 169 1.15 7.38 -9.79
C CYS A 169 1.55 6.93 -11.20
N GLN A 170 1.22 7.73 -12.19
CA GLN A 170 1.74 7.52 -13.54
C GLN A 170 3.23 7.82 -13.61
N ARG A 171 3.66 8.87 -12.95
CA ARG A 171 5.05 9.30 -12.83
C ARG A 171 5.28 9.87 -11.43
N PRO A 172 6.30 9.39 -10.70
CA PRO A 172 6.68 9.99 -9.43
C PRO A 172 7.04 11.46 -9.61
N ASP A 173 6.64 12.29 -8.67
CA ASP A 173 6.97 13.72 -8.68
C ASP A 173 7.63 14.12 -7.36
N ALA A 174 8.85 14.61 -7.43
CA ALA A 174 9.62 15.08 -6.28
C ALA A 174 8.97 16.28 -5.55
N LYS A 175 8.01 16.97 -6.20
CA LYS A 175 7.21 18.02 -5.57
C LYS A 175 6.46 17.51 -4.34
N TYR A 176 5.95 16.26 -4.38
CA TYR A 176 5.17 15.69 -3.29
C TYR A 176 6.04 14.85 -2.35
N PHE A 177 6.82 13.94 -2.91
CA PHE A 177 7.75 13.11 -2.15
C PHE A 177 9.18 13.39 -2.59
N SER A 178 9.84 14.34 -1.89
CA SER A 178 11.26 14.61 -2.06
C SER A 178 12.11 13.38 -1.72
N ASP A 179 13.36 13.38 -2.15
CA ASP A 179 14.25 12.22 -2.03
C ASP A 179 14.29 11.61 -0.62
N GLY A 180 14.44 12.43 0.44
CA GLY A 180 14.48 11.94 1.81
C GLY A 180 13.16 11.32 2.31
N ILE A 181 12.01 11.68 1.74
CA ILE A 181 10.73 11.04 2.04
C ILE A 181 10.55 9.79 1.19
N ARG A 182 10.89 9.87 -0.12
CA ARG A 182 10.82 8.74 -1.03
C ARG A 182 11.65 7.56 -0.53
N ASP A 183 12.79 7.80 0.09
CA ASP A 183 13.67 6.75 0.59
C ASP A 183 13.06 5.92 1.73
N ASN A 184 11.98 6.42 2.35
CA ASN A 184 11.19 5.66 3.32
C ASN A 184 10.11 4.76 2.66
N PHE A 185 9.87 4.90 1.36
CA PHE A 185 9.11 3.91 0.60
C PHE A 185 10.05 2.76 0.21
N ASN A 186 10.10 1.73 1.04
CA ASN A 186 11.06 0.64 0.86
C ASN A 186 10.68 -0.28 -0.29
N PHE A 187 9.39 -0.49 -0.55
CA PHE A 187 8.94 -1.23 -1.72
C PHE A 187 8.61 -0.27 -2.86
N ARG A 188 9.51 -0.18 -3.83
CA ARG A 188 9.34 0.69 -5.00
C ARG A 188 9.20 -0.15 -6.25
N VAL A 189 8.14 0.09 -7.03
CA VAL A 189 7.78 -0.69 -8.23
C VAL A 189 7.54 0.22 -9.42
N GLY A 190 8.23 -0.07 -10.51
CA GLY A 190 8.00 0.58 -11.80
C GLY A 190 7.43 -0.40 -12.81
N LEU A 191 6.20 -0.16 -13.30
CA LEU A 191 5.49 -1.07 -14.21
C LEU A 191 5.36 -0.51 -15.63
N GLY A 192 5.60 -1.36 -16.62
CA GLY A 192 5.44 -1.03 -18.02
C GLY A 192 6.52 -0.05 -18.52
N ARG A 193 6.10 0.89 -19.38
CA ARG A 193 7.01 1.85 -19.96
C ARG A 193 7.18 3.08 -19.05
N ILE A 194 8.37 3.26 -18.51
CA ILE A 194 8.76 4.43 -17.72
C ILE A 194 9.99 5.07 -18.37
N SER A 195 10.05 6.41 -18.41
CA SER A 195 11.21 7.13 -18.91
C SER A 195 12.42 6.98 -17.98
N GLU A 196 13.63 7.22 -18.47
CA GLU A 196 14.84 7.24 -17.63
C GLU A 196 14.71 8.19 -16.44
N LEU A 197 14.19 9.40 -16.70
CA LEU A 197 13.90 10.37 -15.64
C LEU A 197 12.89 9.82 -14.63
N GLY A 198 11.86 9.10 -15.08
CA GLY A 198 10.88 8.44 -14.20
C GLY A 198 11.50 7.35 -13.34
N TYR A 199 12.41 6.56 -13.87
CA TYR A 199 13.19 5.59 -13.09
C TYR A 199 14.13 6.26 -12.09
N GLY A 200 14.79 7.35 -12.46
CA GLY A 200 15.59 8.16 -11.54
C GLY A 200 14.75 8.75 -10.40
N MET A 201 13.54 9.21 -10.70
CA MET A 201 12.59 9.68 -9.67
C MET A 201 12.07 8.56 -8.77
N LEU A 202 11.98 7.33 -9.27
CA LEU A 202 11.47 6.18 -8.52
C LEU A 202 12.55 5.52 -7.67
N PHE A 203 13.72 5.24 -8.25
CA PHE A 203 14.76 4.44 -7.61
C PHE A 203 15.95 5.26 -7.09
N GLY A 204 16.08 6.51 -7.51
CA GLY A 204 17.23 7.37 -7.20
C GLY A 204 18.02 7.72 -8.47
N SER A 205 18.59 8.93 -8.50
CA SER A 205 19.36 9.42 -9.64
C SER A 205 20.77 8.81 -9.75
N ASP A 206 21.25 8.19 -8.69
CA ASP A 206 22.56 7.53 -8.57
C ASP A 206 22.55 6.07 -9.03
N VAL A 207 21.37 5.54 -9.34
CA VAL A 207 21.22 4.16 -9.81
C VAL A 207 21.83 3.98 -11.20
N LYS A 208 22.92 3.22 -11.27
CA LYS A 208 23.65 2.89 -12.52
C LYS A 208 23.08 1.65 -13.24
N LYS A 209 21.77 1.50 -13.33
CA LYS A 209 21.14 0.38 -14.01
C LYS A 209 20.57 0.82 -15.34
N GLN A 210 20.85 0.06 -16.41
CA GLN A 210 20.12 0.20 -17.66
C GLN A 210 18.74 -0.45 -17.51
N PHE A 211 17.70 0.35 -17.70
CA PHE A 211 16.32 -0.12 -17.66
C PHE A 211 15.83 -0.40 -19.08
N PHE A 212 15.51 -1.66 -19.36
CA PHE A 212 14.87 -2.02 -20.62
C PHE A 212 13.37 -1.70 -20.51
N GLN A 213 12.85 -0.97 -21.48
CA GLN A 213 11.45 -0.63 -21.52
C GLN A 213 10.59 -1.91 -21.66
N LYS A 214 9.86 -2.24 -20.61
CA LYS A 214 8.95 -3.38 -20.60
C LYS A 214 7.63 -2.94 -21.22
N ARG A 215 7.32 -3.46 -22.43
CA ARG A 215 6.05 -3.16 -23.14
C ARG A 215 4.93 -4.14 -22.78
N ILE A 216 5.20 -5.07 -21.86
CA ILE A 216 4.25 -6.08 -21.44
C ILE A 216 3.60 -5.62 -20.13
N LYS A 217 2.25 -5.61 -20.12
CA LYS A 217 1.45 -5.26 -18.94
C LYS A 217 1.89 -6.09 -17.72
N GLY A 218 2.04 -5.46 -16.56
CA GLY A 218 2.44 -6.12 -15.32
C GLY A 218 3.93 -6.48 -15.23
N ARG A 219 4.78 -6.06 -16.17
CA ARG A 219 6.23 -6.26 -16.09
C ARG A 219 6.96 -4.95 -15.84
N GLY A 220 8.03 -5.02 -15.07
CA GLY A 220 8.84 -3.87 -14.76
C GLY A 220 10.02 -4.19 -13.88
N TYR A 221 10.30 -3.29 -12.94
CA TYR A 221 11.40 -3.40 -12.00
C TYR A 221 10.93 -3.05 -10.60
N CYS A 222 11.56 -3.62 -9.58
CA CYS A 222 11.32 -3.26 -8.20
C CYS A 222 12.61 -3.14 -7.39
N ASP A 223 12.53 -2.36 -6.32
CA ASP A 223 13.46 -2.33 -5.21
C ASP A 223 12.67 -2.68 -3.93
N MET A 224 13.24 -3.55 -3.13
CA MET A 224 12.66 -4.04 -1.88
C MET A 224 13.34 -3.42 -0.66
N GLY A 225 13.88 -2.19 -0.79
CA GLY A 225 14.62 -1.54 0.29
C GLY A 225 16.06 -2.04 0.45
N THR A 226 16.52 -2.87 -0.48
CA THR A 226 17.89 -3.43 -0.47
C THR A 226 18.84 -2.65 -1.38
N SER A 227 18.35 -1.63 -2.07
CA SER A 227 19.06 -0.90 -3.14
C SER A 227 19.45 -1.79 -4.33
N VAL A 228 18.96 -3.02 -4.39
CA VAL A 228 19.14 -3.94 -5.52
C VAL A 228 17.87 -3.95 -6.35
N ILE A 229 17.94 -3.35 -7.53
CA ILE A 229 16.79 -3.31 -8.44
C ILE A 229 16.73 -4.58 -9.27
N SER A 230 15.65 -5.32 -9.11
CA SER A 230 15.37 -6.59 -9.81
C SER A 230 14.27 -6.44 -10.84
N GLU A 231 14.18 -7.37 -11.78
CA GLU A 231 12.99 -7.50 -12.63
C GLU A 231 11.79 -7.90 -11.78
N PHE A 232 10.66 -7.28 -12.06
CA PHE A 232 9.40 -7.50 -11.36
C PHE A 232 8.30 -7.90 -12.32
N TYR A 233 7.50 -8.84 -11.88
CA TYR A 233 6.33 -9.34 -12.59
C TYR A 233 5.15 -9.36 -11.61
N THR A 234 4.11 -8.59 -11.90
CA THR A 234 2.90 -8.67 -11.08
C THR A 234 2.33 -10.09 -11.10
N PRO A 235 1.67 -10.53 -10.04
CA PRO A 235 0.97 -11.80 -10.04
C PRO A 235 0.04 -11.92 -11.26
N LEU A 236 -0.04 -13.11 -11.82
CA LEU A 236 -0.89 -13.37 -12.98
C LEU A 236 -2.35 -13.41 -12.52
N VAL A 237 -3.15 -12.53 -13.08
CA VAL A 237 -4.61 -12.55 -12.90
C VAL A 237 -5.19 -13.52 -13.94
N PRO A 238 -5.85 -14.62 -13.53
CA PRO A 238 -6.46 -15.57 -14.45
C PRO A 238 -7.53 -14.91 -15.32
N LYS A 239 -7.72 -15.46 -16.54
CA LYS A 239 -8.80 -14.98 -17.42
C LYS A 239 -10.16 -15.23 -16.76
N GLY A 240 -10.96 -14.18 -16.63
CA GLY A 240 -12.29 -14.25 -16.00
C GLY A 240 -12.27 -14.06 -14.48
N HIS A 241 -11.13 -13.76 -13.88
CA HIS A 241 -11.09 -13.36 -12.47
C HIS A 241 -11.84 -12.03 -12.28
N ASP A 242 -12.77 -12.03 -11.35
CA ASP A 242 -13.59 -10.86 -10.99
C ASP A 242 -13.15 -10.33 -9.61
N PHE A 243 -12.37 -9.25 -9.63
CA PHE A 243 -11.90 -8.60 -8.41
C PHE A 243 -13.03 -8.09 -7.53
N LEU A 244 -14.07 -7.51 -8.15
CA LEU A 244 -15.18 -6.94 -7.39
C LEU A 244 -15.92 -8.02 -6.61
N GLN A 245 -16.21 -9.15 -7.26
CA GLN A 245 -16.84 -10.30 -6.64
C GLN A 245 -15.95 -10.92 -5.54
N THR A 246 -14.67 -11.12 -5.83
CA THR A 246 -13.74 -11.77 -4.88
C THR A 246 -13.49 -10.89 -3.66
N ILE A 247 -13.21 -9.61 -3.86
CA ILE A 247 -12.99 -8.64 -2.78
C ILE A 247 -14.26 -8.46 -1.96
N GLY A 248 -15.43 -8.37 -2.61
CA GLY A 248 -16.72 -8.26 -1.92
C GLY A 248 -16.99 -9.45 -1.01
N ARG A 249 -16.74 -10.69 -1.48
CA ARG A 249 -16.87 -11.90 -0.67
C ARG A 249 -15.91 -11.86 0.54
N LEU A 250 -14.63 -11.54 0.33
CA LEU A 250 -13.65 -11.46 1.42
C LEU A 250 -14.01 -10.37 2.45
N ALA A 251 -14.49 -9.22 1.99
CA ALA A 251 -14.94 -8.15 2.87
C ALA A 251 -16.14 -8.56 3.72
N GLN A 252 -17.11 -9.30 3.15
CA GLN A 252 -18.26 -9.83 3.88
C GLN A 252 -17.86 -10.91 4.89
N GLU A 253 -17.01 -11.87 4.51
CA GLU A 253 -16.50 -12.90 5.42
C GLU A 253 -15.86 -12.31 6.67
N ARG A 254 -15.14 -11.18 6.54
CA ARG A 254 -14.52 -10.47 7.66
C ARG A 254 -15.54 -9.76 8.58
N GLN A 255 -16.66 -9.31 8.05
CA GLN A 255 -17.74 -8.70 8.84
C GLN A 255 -18.54 -9.72 9.64
N VAL A 256 -18.63 -10.97 9.15
CA VAL A 256 -19.36 -12.07 9.80
C VAL A 256 -18.56 -12.77 10.89
N MET A 257 -17.23 -12.52 11.00
CA MET A 257 -16.37 -13.01 12.10
C MET A 257 -16.23 -11.94 13.20
N PRO A 258 -17.25 -11.66 14.06
CA PRO A 258 -17.04 -10.86 15.23
C PRO A 258 -16.50 -11.75 16.36
N GLU A 259 -15.31 -11.44 16.85
CA GLU A 259 -14.86 -11.73 18.22
C GLU A 259 -14.99 -13.18 18.75
N GLN A 260 -14.31 -14.15 18.13
CA GLN A 260 -14.11 -15.47 18.77
C GLN A 260 -12.67 -15.75 19.24
N GLN A 261 -11.79 -14.78 19.25
CA GLN A 261 -10.41 -14.96 19.74
C GLN A 261 -10.09 -14.19 21.02
N GLY A 262 -11.05 -13.98 21.89
CA GLY A 262 -10.85 -13.28 23.18
C GLY A 262 -11.38 -14.02 24.40
N LYS A 263 -11.66 -15.33 24.35
CA LYS A 263 -12.23 -16.08 25.49
C LYS A 263 -11.75 -17.51 25.64
N GLU A 264 -10.50 -17.83 25.39
CA GLU A 264 -9.91 -19.09 25.84
C GLU A 264 -8.49 -18.81 26.31
N ASP A 265 -8.33 -18.29 27.51
CA ASP A 265 -7.18 -18.47 28.38
C ASP A 265 -7.42 -17.76 29.74
N VAL A 266 -8.56 -18.08 30.37
CA VAL A 266 -8.74 -17.88 31.81
C VAL A 266 -9.51 -19.07 32.36
N ILE A 267 -8.86 -20.23 32.44
CA ILE A 267 -9.22 -21.26 33.43
C ILE A 267 -7.93 -22.06 33.73
N GLU A 268 -7.56 -21.97 35.00
CA GLU A 268 -6.61 -22.68 35.85
C GLU A 268 -5.20 -22.13 35.98
#